data_8f4887a56bb80891fc3127463dc23950
#
_entry.id   8f4887a56bb80891fc3127463dc23950
#
_cell.length_a   1.000
_cell.length_b   1.000
_cell.length_c   1.000
_cell.angle_alpha   90.00
_cell.angle_beta   90.00
_cell.angle_gamma   90.00
#
_symmetry.space_group_name_H-M   'P 1'
#
loop_
_entity.id
_entity.type
_entity.pdbx_description
1 polymer ?
#
loop_
_entity_poly.entity_id
_entity_poly.type
_entity_poly.pdbx_seq_one_letter_code
_entity_poly.pdbx_strand_id
1 'polypeptide(L)'
;MPEGFSASADAFMCPCGGGVYRLCCAPLHRGLKRAETAEQLMRSRYSAFARTEVGYLLATHPEPGRDDKLRRAELLRSCGQTRWLGLTIREVLGGGSDDLEGTVEFEARHRGGVLKETSLFQ
;
A
#
# COMPACT_ATOMS: atom_id res chain seq x y z
N MET A 1 23.66 -19.14 6.73
CA MET A 1 23.41 -17.98 7.59
C MET A 1 21.92 -17.69 7.66
N PRO A 2 21.29 -18.17 8.69
CA PRO A 2 19.86 -17.98 8.82
C PRO A 2 19.45 -16.50 8.84
N GLU A 3 20.24 -15.67 9.54
CA GLU A 3 19.97 -14.24 9.61
C GLU A 3 20.05 -13.61 8.24
N GLY A 4 20.96 -14.09 7.40
CA GLY A 4 21.07 -13.59 6.05
C GLY A 4 19.83 -13.83 5.25
N PHE A 5 19.20 -14.99 5.41
CA PHE A 5 17.95 -15.29 4.73
C PHE A 5 16.82 -14.40 5.21
N SER A 6 16.67 -14.25 6.54
CA SER A 6 15.63 -13.39 7.09
C SER A 6 15.81 -11.95 6.65
N ALA A 7 17.04 -11.46 6.68
CA ALA A 7 17.33 -10.10 6.22
C ALA A 7 17.04 -9.98 4.73
N SER A 8 17.41 -11.00 3.94
CA SER A 8 17.18 -10.98 2.49
C SER A 8 15.69 -10.93 2.14
N ALA A 9 14.85 -11.58 2.92
CA ALA A 9 13.41 -11.57 2.66
C ALA A 9 12.82 -10.17 2.72
N ASP A 10 13.38 -9.29 3.57
CA ASP A 10 12.91 -7.91 3.72
C ASP A 10 13.82 -6.90 3.01
N ALA A 11 14.94 -7.35 2.43
CA ALA A 11 15.90 -6.47 1.81
C ALA A 11 15.59 -6.14 0.34
N PHE A 12 14.58 -6.76 -0.23
CA PHE A 12 14.16 -6.46 -1.60
C PHE A 12 13.53 -5.08 -1.68
N MET A 13 13.44 -4.56 -2.91
CA MET A 13 12.83 -3.26 -3.14
C MET A 13 11.33 -3.29 -2.86
N CYS A 14 10.85 -2.24 -2.22
CA CYS A 14 9.42 -2.13 -1.94
C CYS A 14 8.64 -2.03 -3.25
N PRO A 15 7.51 -2.74 -3.37
CA PRO A 15 6.67 -2.63 -4.57
C PRO A 15 6.27 -1.20 -4.91
N CYS A 16 6.16 -0.31 -3.93
CA CYS A 16 5.78 1.09 -4.16
C CYS A 16 6.88 1.93 -4.81
N GLY A 17 8.10 1.41 -4.92
CA GLY A 17 9.23 2.12 -5.51
C GLY A 17 9.93 3.10 -4.57
N GLY A 18 9.57 3.12 -3.29
CA GLY A 18 10.11 4.09 -2.34
C GLY A 18 11.40 3.68 -1.66
N GLY A 19 11.98 2.54 -2.00
CA GLY A 19 13.22 2.07 -1.42
C GLY A 19 13.13 0.63 -0.97
N VAL A 20 14.03 0.23 -0.07
CA VAL A 20 14.04 -1.12 0.46
C VAL A 20 12.80 -1.35 1.32
N TYR A 21 12.10 -2.45 1.08
CA TYR A 21 10.82 -2.72 1.75
C TYR A 21 10.92 -2.64 3.28
N ARG A 22 11.95 -3.22 3.86
CA ARG A 22 12.16 -3.22 5.31
C ARG A 22 12.16 -1.81 5.90
N LEU A 23 12.65 -0.83 5.14
CA LEU A 23 12.73 0.56 5.57
C LEU A 23 11.62 1.44 4.99
N CYS A 24 10.78 0.89 4.15
CA CYS A 24 9.73 1.63 3.44
C CYS A 24 8.35 1.27 3.99
N CYS A 25 7.64 0.33 3.35
CA CYS A 25 6.28 0.01 3.75
C CYS A 25 6.16 -1.05 4.85
N ALA A 26 7.22 -1.84 5.09
CA ALA A 26 7.16 -2.89 6.09
C ALA A 26 6.79 -2.38 7.49
N PRO A 27 7.37 -1.28 8.01
CA PRO A 27 6.99 -0.79 9.33
C PRO A 27 5.52 -0.43 9.42
N LEU A 28 4.95 0.10 8.32
CA LEU A 28 3.52 0.43 8.28
C LEU A 28 2.68 -0.82 8.26
N HIS A 29 3.05 -1.80 7.41
CA HIS A 29 2.32 -3.07 7.32
C HIS A 29 2.33 -3.85 8.63
N ARG A 30 3.39 -3.71 9.41
CA ARG A 30 3.56 -4.40 10.70
C ARG A 30 2.95 -3.66 11.87
N GLY A 31 2.38 -2.48 11.63
CA GLY A 31 1.77 -1.70 12.69
C GLY A 31 2.75 -0.97 13.59
N LEU A 32 4.03 -0.89 13.20
CA LEU A 32 5.06 -0.20 13.99
C LEU A 32 5.02 1.30 13.78
N LYS A 33 4.50 1.76 12.65
CA LYS A 33 4.36 3.18 12.32
C LYS A 33 3.02 3.39 11.63
N ARG A 34 2.54 4.62 11.68
CA ARG A 34 1.35 5.03 10.93
C ARG A 34 1.77 5.89 9.75
N ALA A 35 1.01 5.82 8.66
CA ALA A 35 1.21 6.71 7.54
C ALA A 35 0.93 8.15 7.98
N GLU A 36 1.87 9.05 7.73
CA GLU A 36 1.76 10.44 8.16
C GLU A 36 1.29 11.36 7.05
N THR A 37 1.33 10.92 5.81
CA THR A 37 0.93 11.71 4.64
C THR A 37 0.05 10.88 3.73
N ALA A 38 -0.71 11.57 2.86
CA ALA A 38 -1.55 10.92 1.86
C ALA A 38 -0.70 10.08 0.91
N GLU A 39 0.47 10.59 0.50
CA GLU A 39 1.37 9.85 -0.38
C GLU A 39 1.87 8.57 0.31
N GLN A 40 2.26 8.66 1.57
CA GLN A 40 2.73 7.50 2.30
C GLN A 40 1.63 6.46 2.45
N LEU A 41 0.39 6.89 2.70
CA LEU A 41 -0.75 5.99 2.79
C LEU A 41 -1.01 5.32 1.45
N MET A 42 -0.98 6.09 0.34
CA MET A 42 -1.16 5.54 -0.99
C MET A 42 -0.10 4.49 -1.32
N ARG A 43 1.18 4.82 -1.09
CA ARG A 43 2.27 3.89 -1.37
C ARG A 43 2.17 2.62 -0.55
N SER A 44 1.83 2.75 0.72
CA SER A 44 1.75 1.58 1.61
C SER A 44 0.56 0.70 1.27
N ARG A 45 -0.57 1.28 0.85
CA ARG A 45 -1.71 0.49 0.40
C ARG A 45 -1.42 -0.21 -0.92
N TYR A 46 -0.76 0.47 -1.86
CA TYR A 46 -0.35 -0.16 -3.11
C TYR A 46 0.53 -1.38 -2.84
N SER A 47 1.57 -1.22 -2.01
CA SER A 47 2.45 -2.34 -1.72
C SER A 47 1.74 -3.44 -0.92
N ALA A 48 0.71 -3.08 -0.13
CA ALA A 48 -0.10 -4.06 0.57
C ALA A 48 -0.92 -4.92 -0.42
N PHE A 49 -1.48 -4.31 -1.46
CA PHE A 49 -2.14 -5.07 -2.52
C PHE A 49 -1.15 -5.99 -3.23
N ALA A 50 0.04 -5.48 -3.55
CA ALA A 50 1.06 -6.27 -4.24
C ALA A 50 1.57 -7.43 -3.39
N ARG A 51 1.59 -7.29 -2.07
CA ARG A 51 2.11 -8.28 -1.13
C ARG A 51 1.03 -9.08 -0.40
N THR A 52 -0.23 -8.79 -0.68
CA THR A 52 -1.35 -9.46 -0.01
C THR A 52 -1.37 -9.20 1.51
N GLU A 53 -1.08 -7.96 1.89
CA GLU A 53 -1.13 -7.55 3.31
C GLU A 53 -2.55 -7.12 3.67
N VAL A 54 -3.45 -8.08 3.72
CA VAL A 54 -4.89 -7.82 3.86
C VAL A 54 -5.24 -7.14 5.17
N GLY A 55 -4.54 -7.49 6.25
CA GLY A 55 -4.78 -6.84 7.54
C GLY A 55 -4.57 -5.34 7.48
N TYR A 56 -3.51 -4.90 6.79
CA TYR A 56 -3.24 -3.49 6.61
C TYR A 56 -4.32 -2.80 5.77
N LEU A 57 -4.74 -3.47 4.69
CA LEU A 57 -5.80 -2.92 3.84
C LEU A 57 -7.11 -2.74 4.60
N LEU A 58 -7.46 -3.69 5.45
CA LEU A 58 -8.65 -3.58 6.30
C LEU A 58 -8.52 -2.42 7.29
N ALA A 59 -7.37 -2.34 7.95
CA ALA A 59 -7.14 -1.34 9.00
C ALA A 59 -7.12 0.09 8.44
N THR A 60 -6.64 0.27 7.22
CA THR A 60 -6.47 1.60 6.63
C THR A 60 -7.66 2.09 5.82
N HIS A 61 -8.68 1.25 5.65
CA HIS A 61 -9.93 1.66 4.98
C HIS A 61 -11.12 1.01 5.69
N PRO A 62 -11.47 1.49 6.90
CA PRO A 62 -12.59 0.92 7.64
C PRO A 62 -13.91 1.13 6.90
N GLU A 63 -14.75 0.13 6.93
CA GLU A 63 -16.12 0.21 6.40
C GLU A 63 -17.08 -0.27 7.48
N PRO A 64 -17.49 0.63 8.40
CA PRO A 64 -18.39 0.26 9.48
C PRO A 64 -19.68 -0.35 8.93
N GLY A 65 -20.15 -1.40 9.56
CA GLY A 65 -21.36 -2.08 9.14
C GLY A 65 -21.14 -3.20 8.13
N ARG A 66 -19.93 -3.35 7.59
CA ARG A 66 -19.60 -4.48 6.72
C ARG A 66 -18.91 -5.57 7.51
N ASP A 67 -19.18 -6.81 7.14
CA ASP A 67 -18.55 -7.97 7.77
C ASP A 67 -17.08 -8.06 7.39
N ASP A 68 -16.19 -8.03 8.39
CA ASP A 68 -14.75 -8.08 8.14
C ASP A 68 -14.31 -9.38 7.47
N LYS A 69 -15.00 -10.49 7.74
CA LYS A 69 -14.67 -11.76 7.09
C LYS A 69 -14.93 -11.70 5.59
N LEU A 70 -16.06 -11.09 5.20
CA LEU A 70 -16.37 -10.92 3.78
C LEU A 70 -15.41 -9.95 3.11
N ARG A 71 -15.08 -8.86 3.77
CA ARG A 71 -14.12 -7.89 3.24
C ARG A 71 -12.75 -8.54 3.06
N ARG A 72 -12.31 -9.33 4.04
CA ARG A 72 -11.04 -10.03 3.96
C ARG A 72 -11.01 -10.99 2.78
N ALA A 73 -12.08 -11.73 2.57
CA ALA A 73 -12.17 -12.67 1.45
C ALA A 73 -12.13 -11.94 0.11
N GLU A 74 -12.84 -10.80 0.00
CA GLU A 74 -12.82 -9.96 -1.20
C GLU A 74 -11.43 -9.41 -1.50
N LEU A 75 -10.74 -8.93 -0.46
CA LEU A 75 -9.39 -8.39 -0.62
C LEU A 75 -8.38 -9.47 -1.00
N LEU A 76 -8.49 -10.64 -0.40
CA LEU A 76 -7.61 -11.77 -0.77
C LEU A 76 -7.81 -12.14 -2.24
N ARG A 77 -9.05 -12.16 -2.70
CA ARG A 77 -9.36 -12.47 -4.09
C ARG A 77 -8.80 -11.40 -5.02
N SER A 78 -9.01 -10.14 -4.66
CA SER A 78 -8.50 -9.00 -5.42
C SER A 78 -6.98 -9.04 -5.53
N CYS A 79 -6.29 -9.30 -4.43
CA CYS A 79 -4.83 -9.39 -4.44
C CYS A 79 -4.34 -10.52 -5.34
N GLY A 80 -5.09 -11.62 -5.41
CA GLY A 80 -4.72 -12.76 -6.24
C GLY A 80 -5.00 -12.56 -7.72
N GLN A 81 -5.90 -11.65 -8.07
CA GLN A 81 -6.31 -11.44 -9.46
C GLN A 81 -5.44 -10.45 -10.22
N THR A 82 -4.73 -9.59 -9.52
CA THR A 82 -3.96 -8.52 -10.16
C THR A 82 -2.48 -8.65 -9.81
N ARG A 83 -1.65 -8.69 -10.85
CA ARG A 83 -0.20 -8.66 -10.65
C ARG A 83 0.29 -7.24 -10.88
N TRP A 84 0.67 -6.59 -9.80
CA TRP A 84 1.15 -5.21 -9.84
C TRP A 84 2.62 -5.18 -10.23
N LEU A 85 2.98 -4.26 -11.15
CA LEU A 85 4.31 -4.18 -11.73
C LEU A 85 5.05 -2.89 -11.38
N GLY A 86 4.36 -1.89 -10.87
CA GLY A 86 5.01 -0.65 -10.47
C GLY A 86 4.02 0.47 -10.22
N LEU A 87 4.48 1.46 -9.47
CA LEU A 87 3.70 2.62 -9.08
C LEU A 87 4.47 3.88 -9.42
N THR A 88 3.78 4.85 -10.02
CA THR A 88 4.32 6.19 -10.26
C THR A 88 3.38 7.20 -9.63
N ILE A 89 3.89 7.99 -8.70
CA ILE A 89 3.15 9.11 -8.14
C ILE A 89 3.34 10.30 -9.08
N ARG A 90 2.22 10.84 -9.57
CA ARG A 90 2.25 11.96 -10.54
C ARG A 90 2.14 13.32 -9.88
N GLU A 91 1.21 13.44 -8.92
CA GLU A 91 0.97 14.70 -8.25
C GLU A 91 0.40 14.46 -6.87
N VAL A 92 0.83 15.26 -5.91
CA VAL A 92 0.31 15.22 -4.54
C VAL A 92 -0.14 16.64 -4.19
N LEU A 93 -1.39 16.78 -3.78
CA LEU A 93 -1.96 18.05 -3.35
C LEU A 93 -2.46 17.90 -1.93
N GLY A 94 -1.86 18.68 -1.01
CA GLY A 94 -2.18 18.57 0.41
C GLY A 94 -1.75 17.22 0.99
N GLY A 95 -2.43 16.79 2.04
CA GLY A 95 -2.17 15.49 2.63
C GLY A 95 -0.87 15.39 3.42
N GLY A 96 -0.25 16.51 3.77
CA GLY A 96 0.86 16.51 4.70
C GLY A 96 0.39 16.17 6.10
N SER A 97 1.32 15.98 7.03
CA SER A 97 0.99 15.53 8.38
C SER A 97 0.05 16.48 9.13
N ASP A 98 0.00 17.75 8.72
CA ASP A 98 -0.86 18.74 9.35
C ASP A 98 -2.15 18.99 8.57
N ASP A 99 -2.35 18.32 7.44
CA ASP A 99 -3.52 18.52 6.59
C ASP A 99 -4.64 17.55 6.96
N LEU A 100 -5.88 18.00 6.87
CA LEU A 100 -7.05 17.15 7.10
C LEU A 100 -7.36 16.23 5.93
N GLU A 101 -6.95 16.63 4.73
CA GLU A 101 -7.16 15.81 3.54
C GLU A 101 -6.11 16.11 2.49
N GLY A 102 -5.99 15.23 1.53
CA GLY A 102 -5.08 15.41 0.41
C GLY A 102 -5.46 14.49 -0.73
N THR A 103 -4.98 14.83 -1.92
CA THR A 103 -5.18 14.00 -3.12
C THR A 103 -3.85 13.51 -3.66
N VAL A 104 -3.87 12.30 -4.20
CA VAL A 104 -2.69 11.71 -4.84
C VAL A 104 -3.10 11.22 -6.21
N GLU A 105 -2.48 11.78 -7.24
CA GLU A 105 -2.63 11.30 -8.62
C GLU A 105 -1.53 10.29 -8.89
N PHE A 106 -1.90 9.12 -9.41
CA PHE A 106 -0.93 8.05 -9.58
C PHE A 106 -1.25 7.19 -10.79
N GLU A 107 -0.23 6.48 -11.25
CA GLU A 107 -0.36 5.42 -12.24
C GLU A 107 0.15 4.13 -11.62
N ALA A 108 -0.69 3.12 -11.61
CA ALA A 108 -0.32 1.80 -11.11
C ALA A 108 -0.30 0.83 -12.29
N ARG A 109 0.88 0.30 -12.62
CA ARG A 109 1.04 -0.62 -13.74
C ARG A 109 0.77 -2.03 -13.25
N HIS A 110 0.01 -2.77 -14.04
CA HIS A 110 -0.27 -4.17 -13.77
C HIS A 110 -0.18 -4.96 -15.07
N ARG A 111 -0.24 -6.28 -14.96
CA ARG A 111 -0.02 -7.15 -16.12
C ARG A 111 -1.01 -6.90 -17.26
N GLY A 112 -2.22 -6.42 -16.94
CA GLY A 112 -3.24 -6.13 -17.94
C GLY A 112 -3.25 -4.72 -18.48
N GLY A 113 -2.39 -3.81 -17.96
CA GLY A 113 -2.37 -2.42 -18.41
C GLY A 113 -1.95 -1.45 -17.33
N VAL A 114 -2.53 -0.25 -17.38
CA VAL A 114 -2.21 0.83 -16.44
C VAL A 114 -3.50 1.37 -15.84
N LEU A 115 -3.53 1.46 -14.52
CA LEU A 115 -4.58 2.14 -13.79
C LEU A 115 -4.09 3.57 -13.47
N LYS A 116 -4.84 4.58 -13.94
CA LYS A 116 -4.55 5.98 -13.65
C LYS A 116 -5.70 6.52 -12.82
N GLU A 117 -5.40 7.02 -11.64
CA GLU A 117 -6.43 7.54 -10.74
C GLU A 117 -5.91 8.70 -9.92
N THR A 118 -6.86 9.47 -9.38
CA THR A 118 -6.59 10.44 -8.34
C THR A 118 -7.43 10.04 -7.14
N SER A 119 -6.77 9.75 -6.02
CA SER A 119 -7.46 9.32 -4.81
C SER A 119 -7.47 10.44 -3.78
N LEU A 120 -8.61 10.58 -3.11
CA LEU A 120 -8.76 11.52 -1.99
C LEU A 120 -8.54 10.75 -0.69
N PHE A 121 -7.68 11.31 0.18
CA PHE A 121 -7.39 10.77 1.50
C PHE A 121 -7.80 11.78 2.55
N GLN A 122 -8.51 11.32 3.57
CA GLN A 122 -9.04 12.17 4.65
C GLN A 122 -8.54 11.74 6.01
#